data_e3c5f1927762f541c7f88d1988f8686c
#
_entry.id   e3c5f1927762f541c7f88d1988f8686c
#
_cell.length_a   1.000
_cell.length_b   1.000
_cell.length_c   1.000
_cell.angle_alpha   90.00
_cell.angle_beta   90.00
_cell.angle_gamma   90.00
#
_symmetry.space_group_name_H-M   'P 1'
#
loop_
_entity.id
_entity.type
_entity.pdbx_description
1 polymer ?
#
loop_
_entity_poly.entity_id
_entity_poly.type
_entity_poly.pdbx_seq_one_letter_code
_entity_poly.pdbx_strand_id
1 'polypeptide(L)'
;MKIKIVWIGKTKEPAIQALTDEYLKRISRYATVEGVVLRDEAALLAICGRTAEGSKPPRLAKPARHGAPTAVKCAPKSTLVLMDARGTEFSSEQFAKFLGDYRDRNPLPLVLAVGGADGFSDAARAAAQHTISLGKMTLAHELARVVLLEQVYRAFTILEGHPYHSGH
;
A
#
# COMPACT_ATOMS: atom_id res chain seq x y z
N MET A 1 -10.03 -11.53 -3.98
CA MET A 1 -8.88 -10.67 -3.64
C MET A 1 -9.27 -9.63 -2.63
N LYS A 2 -8.46 -9.38 -1.60
CA LYS A 2 -8.66 -8.29 -0.64
C LYS A 2 -7.56 -7.24 -0.83
N ILE A 3 -7.94 -5.97 -0.98
CA ILE A 3 -7.03 -4.86 -1.18
C ILE A 3 -7.23 -3.84 -0.07
N LYS A 4 -6.15 -3.35 0.50
CA LYS A 4 -6.16 -2.19 1.39
C LYS A 4 -5.37 -1.06 0.73
N ILE A 5 -6.03 0.04 0.49
CA ILE A 5 -5.37 1.29 0.07
C ILE A 5 -5.09 2.09 1.33
N VAL A 6 -3.83 2.26 1.63
CA VAL A 6 -3.37 2.84 2.90
C VAL A 6 -2.65 4.14 2.62
N TRP A 7 -2.91 5.17 3.42
CA TRP A 7 -2.17 6.43 3.35
C TRP A 7 -1.85 6.99 4.72
N ILE A 8 -0.71 7.66 4.81
CA ILE A 8 -0.25 8.28 6.05
C ILE A 8 -0.69 9.75 6.05
N GLY A 9 -1.35 10.14 7.14
CA GLY A 9 -1.84 11.51 7.35
C GLY A 9 -3.31 11.69 7.00
N LYS A 10 -3.90 12.73 7.60
CA LYS A 10 -5.32 13.08 7.41
C LYS A 10 -5.53 13.78 6.07
N THR A 11 -6.63 13.51 5.42
CA THR A 11 -7.09 14.27 4.25
C THR A 11 -7.56 15.65 4.70
N LYS A 12 -7.05 16.69 4.05
CA LYS A 12 -7.40 18.09 4.35
C LYS A 12 -8.38 18.64 3.33
N GLU A 13 -8.27 18.17 2.10
CA GLU A 13 -9.05 18.69 0.96
C GLU A 13 -10.33 17.86 0.75
N PRO A 14 -11.54 18.46 0.88
CA PRO A 14 -12.80 17.73 0.70
C PRO A 14 -12.96 17.10 -0.69
N ALA A 15 -12.44 17.75 -1.74
CA ALA A 15 -12.49 17.23 -3.10
C ALA A 15 -11.70 15.92 -3.23
N ILE A 16 -10.54 15.82 -2.56
CA ILE A 16 -9.73 14.61 -2.52
C ILE A 16 -10.46 13.49 -1.77
N GLN A 17 -11.16 13.81 -0.68
CA GLN A 17 -11.97 12.83 0.03
C GLN A 17 -13.09 12.29 -0.84
N ALA A 18 -13.83 13.16 -1.52
CA ALA A 18 -14.92 12.77 -2.42
C ALA A 18 -14.43 11.86 -3.56
N LEU A 19 -13.29 12.19 -4.19
CA LEU A 19 -12.67 11.32 -5.21
C LEU A 19 -12.20 9.99 -4.64
N THR A 20 -11.64 9.99 -3.44
CA THR A 20 -11.23 8.76 -2.75
C THR A 20 -12.41 7.82 -2.56
N ASP A 21 -13.52 8.33 -2.03
CA ASP A 21 -14.73 7.54 -1.75
C ASP A 21 -15.36 7.03 -3.06
N GLU A 22 -15.40 7.85 -4.10
CA GLU A 22 -15.92 7.47 -5.40
C GLU A 22 -15.11 6.31 -6.02
N TYR A 23 -13.77 6.39 -6.04
CA TYR A 23 -12.96 5.32 -6.59
C TYR A 23 -13.01 4.05 -5.74
N LEU A 24 -13.02 4.15 -4.42
CA LEU A 24 -13.23 2.98 -3.54
C LEU A 24 -14.55 2.28 -3.87
N LYS A 25 -15.64 3.05 -4.07
CA LYS A 25 -16.93 2.52 -4.50
C LYS A 25 -16.87 1.85 -5.87
N ARG A 26 -16.14 2.42 -6.83
CA ARG A 26 -15.98 1.80 -8.17
C ARG A 26 -15.20 0.48 -8.07
N ILE A 27 -14.09 0.48 -7.34
CA ILE A 27 -13.23 -0.70 -7.17
C ILE A 27 -13.98 -1.82 -6.43
N SER A 28 -14.87 -1.48 -5.47
CA SER A 28 -15.63 -2.47 -4.71
C SER A 28 -16.52 -3.39 -5.55
N ARG A 29 -16.78 -3.04 -6.82
CA ARG A 29 -17.49 -3.88 -7.78
C ARG A 29 -16.65 -5.05 -8.29
N TYR A 30 -15.32 -4.96 -8.17
CA TYR A 30 -14.36 -5.94 -8.69
C TYR A 30 -13.64 -6.72 -7.58
N ALA A 31 -13.37 -6.08 -6.46
CA ALA A 31 -12.62 -6.66 -5.36
C ALA A 31 -13.08 -6.10 -4.01
N THR A 32 -12.85 -6.85 -2.93
CA THR A 32 -13.01 -6.30 -1.57
C THR A 32 -11.92 -5.27 -1.33
N VAL A 33 -12.28 -3.99 -1.27
CA VAL A 33 -11.36 -2.87 -1.07
C VAL A 33 -11.70 -2.10 0.19
N GLU A 34 -10.67 -1.65 0.90
CA GLU A 34 -10.77 -0.84 2.11
C GLU A 34 -9.76 0.31 2.02
N GLY A 35 -10.22 1.55 2.27
CA GLY A 35 -9.37 2.70 2.46
C GLY A 35 -9.00 2.87 3.93
N VAL A 36 -7.72 3.01 4.26
CA VAL A 36 -7.23 3.07 5.64
C VAL A 36 -6.31 4.27 5.83
N VAL A 37 -6.70 5.17 6.72
CA VAL A 37 -5.86 6.28 7.17
C VAL A 37 -4.96 5.80 8.30
N LEU A 38 -3.67 6.01 8.19
CA LEU A 38 -2.71 5.72 9.26
C LEU A 38 -2.06 6.99 9.79
N ARG A 39 -1.69 6.95 11.06
CA ARG A 39 -1.00 8.04 11.70
C ARG A 39 0.45 8.15 11.22
N ASP A 40 1.12 7.01 11.08
CA ASP A 40 2.54 6.92 10.82
C ASP A 40 2.91 5.59 10.13
N GLU A 41 4.18 5.49 9.76
CA GLU A 41 4.76 4.32 9.13
C GLU A 41 4.82 3.08 10.05
N ALA A 42 4.99 3.29 11.35
CA ALA A 42 4.99 2.18 12.32
C ALA A 42 3.63 1.46 12.33
N ALA A 43 2.53 2.23 12.23
CA ALA A 43 1.19 1.66 12.09
C ALA A 43 1.04 0.87 10.77
N LEU A 44 1.64 1.33 9.66
CA LEU A 44 1.67 0.59 8.39
C LEU A 44 2.37 -0.76 8.53
N LEU A 45 3.55 -0.78 9.13
CA LEU A 45 4.31 -2.02 9.33
C LEU A 45 3.56 -2.99 10.26
N ALA A 46 2.92 -2.47 11.31
CA ALA A 46 2.14 -3.27 12.25
C ALA A 46 0.95 -3.97 11.58
N ILE A 47 0.19 -3.30 10.73
CA ILE A 47 -0.94 -3.94 10.02
C ILE A 47 -0.49 -5.00 9.03
N CYS A 48 0.74 -4.91 8.53
CA CYS A 48 1.34 -5.91 7.65
C CYS A 48 1.97 -7.09 8.43
N GLY A 49 1.93 -7.07 9.77
CA GLY A 49 2.56 -8.08 10.62
C GLY A 49 4.09 -7.98 10.62
N ARG A 50 4.64 -6.76 10.51
CA ARG A 50 6.06 -6.46 10.45
C ARG A 50 6.44 -5.55 11.60
N THR A 51 7.62 -5.75 12.17
CA THR A 51 8.21 -4.85 13.15
C THR A 51 9.29 -4.02 12.46
N ALA A 52 9.32 -2.72 12.70
CA ALA A 52 10.47 -1.90 12.34
C ALA A 52 11.64 -2.35 13.24
N GLU A 53 12.62 -3.04 12.68
CA GLU A 53 13.88 -3.27 13.38
C GLU A 53 14.54 -1.90 13.57
N GLY A 54 14.47 -1.37 14.79
CA GLY A 54 15.08 -0.08 15.13
C GLY A 54 14.33 0.79 16.13
N SER A 55 13.08 0.53 16.45
CA SER A 55 12.41 1.25 17.54
C SER A 55 12.85 0.70 18.89
N LYS A 56 13.67 1.48 19.64
CA LYS A 56 13.99 1.20 21.05
C LYS A 56 12.69 0.93 21.83
N PRO A 57 12.60 -0.21 22.56
CA PRO A 57 11.49 -0.40 23.48
C PRO A 57 11.54 0.65 24.60
N PRO A 58 10.38 1.08 25.14
CA PRO A 58 10.37 1.96 26.28
C PRO A 58 11.12 1.29 27.46
N ARG A 59 12.04 2.06 28.08
CA ARG A 59 12.76 1.63 29.27
C ARG A 59 11.74 1.32 30.38
N LEU A 60 11.62 0.05 30.77
CA LEU A 60 11.31 -0.43 32.11
C LEU A 60 11.02 -1.95 32.09
N ALA A 61 12.09 -2.75 32.29
CA ALA A 61 12.06 -4.01 33.03
C ALA A 61 13.47 -4.54 33.22
N LYS A 62 13.79 -4.93 34.43
CA LYS A 62 15.09 -5.49 34.90
C LYS A 62 15.37 -6.85 34.25
N PRO A 63 16.65 -7.26 34.11
CA PRO A 63 17.02 -8.45 33.37
C PRO A 63 16.68 -9.73 34.16
N ALA A 64 15.93 -10.62 33.53
CA ALA A 64 15.86 -12.01 33.93
C ALA A 64 16.81 -12.83 33.04
N ARG A 65 17.51 -13.76 33.65
CA ARG A 65 18.62 -14.55 33.11
C ARG A 65 18.17 -15.57 32.05
N HIS A 66 19.06 -15.78 31.07
CA HIS A 66 19.16 -16.94 30.17
C HIS A 66 18.06 -17.17 29.12
N GLY A 67 18.49 -17.04 27.87
CA GLY A 67 17.77 -17.43 26.67
C GLY A 67 17.82 -16.29 25.64
N ALA A 68 18.64 -16.42 24.59
CA ALA A 68 18.58 -15.54 23.45
C ALA A 68 17.13 -15.56 22.92
N PRO A 69 16.46 -14.41 22.76
CA PRO A 69 15.14 -14.42 22.13
C PRO A 69 15.34 -14.80 20.67
N THR A 70 14.95 -16.02 20.33
CA THR A 70 14.69 -16.39 18.94
C THR A 70 13.64 -15.40 18.45
N ALA A 71 14.03 -14.49 17.56
CA ALA A 71 13.10 -13.60 16.88
C ALA A 71 12.08 -14.50 16.18
N VAL A 72 10.90 -14.60 16.75
CA VAL A 72 9.76 -15.26 16.11
C VAL A 72 9.44 -14.38 14.91
N LYS A 73 9.96 -14.75 13.73
CA LYS A 73 9.54 -14.16 12.46
C LYS A 73 8.05 -14.45 12.32
N CYS A 74 7.22 -13.50 12.74
CA CYS A 74 5.79 -13.57 12.49
C CYS A 74 5.59 -13.62 10.97
N ALA A 75 4.90 -14.63 10.47
CA ALA A 75 4.61 -14.72 9.04
C ALA A 75 3.88 -13.45 8.58
N PRO A 76 4.21 -12.91 7.41
CA PRO A 76 3.58 -11.68 6.92
C PRO A 76 2.07 -11.91 6.77
N LYS A 77 1.26 -10.99 7.32
CA LYS A 77 -0.21 -11.04 7.25
C LYS A 77 -0.75 -10.49 5.93
N SER A 78 0.10 -9.83 5.14
CA SER A 78 -0.24 -9.19 3.87
C SER A 78 1.00 -8.97 3.02
N THR A 79 0.81 -8.76 1.72
CA THR A 79 1.85 -8.26 0.81
C THR A 79 1.82 -6.74 0.81
N LEU A 80 2.93 -6.12 1.18
CA LEU A 80 3.09 -4.68 1.20
C LEU A 80 3.73 -4.19 -0.10
N VAL A 81 3.06 -3.26 -0.76
CA VAL A 81 3.54 -2.53 -1.93
C VAL A 81 3.58 -1.04 -1.59
N LEU A 82 4.72 -0.41 -1.73
CA LEU A 82 4.88 1.02 -1.51
C LEU A 82 4.79 1.79 -2.82
N MET A 83 4.07 2.91 -2.80
CA MET A 83 4.12 3.91 -3.87
C MET A 83 5.25 4.88 -3.56
N ASP A 84 6.36 4.74 -4.26
CA ASP A 84 7.58 5.55 -4.07
C ASP A 84 8.24 5.83 -5.41
N ALA A 85 8.71 7.05 -5.63
CA ALA A 85 9.33 7.47 -6.89
C ALA A 85 10.59 6.66 -7.28
N ARG A 86 11.20 5.93 -6.33
CA ARG A 86 12.33 5.03 -6.56
C ARG A 86 11.91 3.63 -7.03
N GLY A 87 10.60 3.37 -7.12
CA GLY A 87 10.05 2.08 -7.50
C GLY A 87 10.09 1.82 -9.00
N THR A 88 9.63 0.63 -9.37
CA THR A 88 9.45 0.24 -10.76
C THR A 88 8.26 0.98 -11.38
N GLU A 89 8.46 1.59 -12.53
CA GLU A 89 7.39 2.19 -13.32
C GLU A 89 6.65 1.10 -14.11
N PHE A 90 5.32 1.17 -14.09
CA PHE A 90 4.45 0.29 -14.87
C PHE A 90 3.61 1.09 -15.86
N SER A 91 3.33 0.52 -17.03
CA SER A 91 2.18 0.95 -17.82
C SER A 91 0.88 0.47 -17.15
N SER A 92 -0.27 1.02 -17.57
CA SER A 92 -1.56 0.59 -17.02
C SER A 92 -1.81 -0.91 -17.26
N GLU A 93 -1.40 -1.45 -18.40
CA GLU A 93 -1.52 -2.87 -18.74
C GLU A 93 -0.59 -3.74 -17.88
N GLN A 94 0.65 -3.28 -17.63
CA GLN A 94 1.59 -3.97 -16.76
C GLN A 94 1.08 -3.99 -15.32
N PHE A 95 0.50 -2.89 -14.86
CA PHE A 95 -0.10 -2.84 -13.53
C PHE A 95 -1.34 -3.72 -13.42
N ALA A 96 -2.19 -3.76 -14.46
CA ALA A 96 -3.32 -4.68 -14.54
C ALA A 96 -2.85 -6.13 -14.48
N LYS A 97 -1.83 -6.49 -15.26
CA LYS A 97 -1.23 -7.82 -15.21
C LYS A 97 -0.69 -8.17 -13.83
N PHE A 98 0.00 -7.23 -13.16
CA PHE A 98 0.48 -7.41 -11.79
C PHE A 98 -0.66 -7.73 -10.82
N LEU A 99 -1.77 -6.97 -10.87
CA LEU A 99 -2.94 -7.20 -10.00
C LEU A 99 -3.65 -8.53 -10.34
N GLY A 100 -3.74 -8.88 -11.61
CA GLY A 100 -4.31 -10.16 -12.07
C GLY A 100 -3.48 -11.35 -11.57
N ASP A 101 -2.18 -11.34 -11.83
CA ASP A 101 -1.25 -12.37 -11.36
C ASP A 101 -1.27 -12.50 -9.82
N TYR A 102 -1.37 -11.36 -9.12
CA TYR A 102 -1.49 -11.36 -7.66
C TYR A 102 -2.81 -12.00 -7.21
N ARG A 103 -3.94 -11.62 -7.83
CA ARG A 103 -5.26 -12.17 -7.53
C ARG A 103 -5.28 -13.69 -7.64
N ASP A 104 -4.63 -14.22 -8.67
CA ASP A 104 -4.74 -15.62 -9.04
C ASP A 104 -3.75 -16.52 -8.26
N ARG A 105 -2.65 -15.95 -7.76
CA ARG A 105 -1.55 -16.72 -7.15
C ARG A 105 -1.30 -16.44 -5.68
N ASN A 106 -1.89 -15.38 -5.10
CA ASN A 106 -1.56 -14.96 -3.74
C ASN A 106 -2.80 -14.89 -2.84
N PRO A 107 -2.88 -15.71 -1.78
CA PRO A 107 -4.02 -15.71 -0.86
C PRO A 107 -4.00 -14.54 0.14
N LEU A 108 -2.85 -13.85 0.30
CA LEU A 108 -2.72 -12.78 1.26
C LEU A 108 -3.42 -11.49 0.79
N PRO A 109 -3.91 -10.65 1.70
CA PRO A 109 -4.35 -9.30 1.36
C PRO A 109 -3.22 -8.47 0.75
N LEU A 110 -3.54 -7.70 -0.28
CA LEU A 110 -2.62 -6.72 -0.89
C LEU A 110 -2.77 -5.37 -0.19
N VAL A 111 -1.69 -4.83 0.33
CA VAL A 111 -1.62 -3.49 0.91
C VAL A 111 -0.86 -2.58 -0.05
N LEU A 112 -1.53 -1.61 -0.63
CA LEU A 112 -0.95 -0.56 -1.46
C LEU A 112 -0.86 0.70 -0.61
N ALA A 113 0.36 1.17 -0.33
CA ALA A 113 0.59 2.25 0.62
C ALA A 113 1.15 3.50 -0.04
N VAL A 114 0.54 4.65 0.27
CA VAL A 114 1.02 5.99 -0.10
C VAL A 114 1.63 6.64 1.14
N GLY A 115 2.87 7.10 1.03
CA GLY A 115 3.59 7.77 2.10
C GLY A 115 3.01 9.15 2.45
N GLY A 116 3.46 9.70 3.56
CA GLY A 116 3.23 11.09 3.92
C GLY A 116 4.10 12.06 3.10
N ALA A 117 4.17 13.31 3.54
CA ALA A 117 4.94 14.36 2.85
C ALA A 117 6.44 14.02 2.69
N ASP A 118 7.01 13.32 3.66
CA ASP A 118 8.43 12.94 3.68
C ASP A 118 8.71 11.59 2.97
N GLY A 119 7.68 10.96 2.38
CA GLY A 119 7.79 9.64 1.75
C GLY A 119 7.95 8.51 2.75
N PHE A 120 8.70 7.46 2.37
CA PHE A 120 8.97 6.29 3.20
C PHE A 120 10.42 6.24 3.66
N SER A 121 10.65 5.70 4.86
CA SER A 121 11.98 5.39 5.37
C SER A 121 12.62 4.20 4.63
N ASP A 122 13.94 4.05 4.77
CA ASP A 122 14.63 2.89 4.23
C ASP A 122 14.17 1.58 4.92
N ALA A 123 13.76 1.66 6.18
CA ALA A 123 13.19 0.53 6.92
C ALA A 123 11.87 0.06 6.31
N ALA A 124 10.97 0.98 5.95
CA ALA A 124 9.72 0.63 5.27
C ALA A 124 9.98 0.03 3.88
N ARG A 125 10.91 0.61 3.12
CA ARG A 125 11.30 0.07 1.81
C ARG A 125 11.86 -1.34 1.92
N ALA A 126 12.73 -1.60 2.90
CA ALA A 126 13.28 -2.94 3.15
C ALA A 126 12.20 -3.95 3.58
N ALA A 127 11.15 -3.48 4.24
CA ALA A 127 10.02 -4.31 4.64
C ALA A 127 9.02 -4.59 3.51
N ALA A 128 8.98 -3.81 2.44
CA ALA A 128 8.06 -3.99 1.31
C ALA A 128 8.47 -5.16 0.42
N GLN A 129 7.50 -5.86 -0.18
CA GLN A 129 7.75 -6.85 -1.22
C GLN A 129 7.94 -6.21 -2.58
N HIS A 130 7.25 -5.09 -2.82
CA HIS A 130 7.33 -4.35 -4.07
C HIS A 130 7.35 -2.86 -3.78
N THR A 131 8.01 -2.12 -4.65
CA THR A 131 7.97 -0.66 -4.68
C THR A 131 7.64 -0.26 -6.11
N ILE A 132 6.55 0.49 -6.27
CA ILE A 132 6.02 0.92 -7.57
C ILE A 132 6.05 2.44 -7.62
N SER A 133 6.49 2.99 -8.76
CA SER A 133 6.46 4.42 -9.03
C SER A 133 5.24 4.78 -9.88
N LEU A 134 4.58 5.87 -9.52
CA LEU A 134 3.50 6.48 -10.31
C LEU A 134 4.04 7.44 -11.39
N GLY A 135 5.35 7.47 -11.58
CA GLY A 135 6.05 8.31 -12.54
C GLY A 135 7.26 9.02 -11.93
N LYS A 136 8.03 9.67 -12.78
CA LYS A 136 9.27 10.38 -12.38
C LYS A 136 9.02 11.71 -11.65
N MET A 137 7.84 12.29 -11.82
CA MET A 137 7.47 13.54 -11.16
C MET A 137 6.95 13.26 -9.75
N THR A 138 7.30 14.12 -8.81
CA THR A 138 6.79 14.06 -7.44
C THR A 138 5.34 14.54 -7.42
N LEU A 139 4.47 13.76 -6.82
CA LEU A 139 3.08 14.09 -6.57
C LEU A 139 2.88 14.45 -5.10
N ALA A 140 2.01 15.42 -4.83
CA ALA A 140 1.51 15.63 -3.47
C ALA A 140 0.85 14.33 -2.97
N HIS A 141 1.08 13.93 -1.72
CA HIS A 141 0.65 12.63 -1.19
C HIS A 141 -0.87 12.39 -1.31
N GLU A 142 -1.69 13.45 -1.18
CA GLU A 142 -3.14 13.34 -1.38
C GLU A 142 -3.51 13.07 -2.85
N LEU A 143 -2.81 13.70 -3.81
CA LEU A 143 -2.99 13.44 -5.24
C LEU A 143 -2.47 12.05 -5.62
N ALA A 144 -1.31 11.64 -5.11
CA ALA A 144 -0.77 10.31 -5.35
C ALA A 144 -1.75 9.20 -4.96
N ARG A 145 -2.53 9.40 -3.88
CA ARG A 145 -3.59 8.48 -3.47
C ARG A 145 -4.71 8.40 -4.51
N VAL A 146 -5.18 9.55 -5.04
CA VAL A 146 -6.25 9.57 -6.05
C VAL A 146 -5.76 8.91 -7.34
N VAL A 147 -4.52 9.21 -7.77
CA VAL A 147 -3.90 8.58 -8.95
C VAL A 147 -3.80 7.06 -8.75
N LEU A 148 -3.33 6.60 -7.59
CA LEU A 148 -3.27 5.18 -7.28
C LEU A 148 -4.65 4.51 -7.37
N LEU A 149 -5.67 5.11 -6.77
CA LEU A 149 -7.03 4.59 -6.78
C LEU A 149 -7.59 4.52 -8.22
N GLU A 150 -7.35 5.55 -9.03
CA GLU A 150 -7.72 5.55 -10.45
C GLU A 150 -7.01 4.42 -11.20
N GLN A 151 -5.71 4.23 -11.01
CA GLN A 151 -4.95 3.17 -11.67
C GLN A 151 -5.39 1.77 -11.20
N VAL A 152 -5.75 1.58 -9.93
CA VAL A 152 -6.33 0.32 -9.46
C VAL A 152 -7.68 0.05 -10.13
N TYR A 153 -8.54 1.05 -10.24
CA TYR A 153 -9.81 0.92 -10.95
C TYR A 153 -9.60 0.60 -12.43
N ARG A 154 -8.72 1.35 -13.12
CA ARG A 154 -8.35 1.11 -14.53
C ARG A 154 -7.81 -0.29 -14.74
N ALA A 155 -6.96 -0.77 -13.86
CA ALA A 155 -6.41 -2.13 -13.94
C ALA A 155 -7.52 -3.20 -13.91
N PHE A 156 -8.52 -3.04 -13.04
CA PHE A 156 -9.67 -3.97 -13.04
C PHE A 156 -10.52 -3.87 -14.32
N THR A 157 -10.72 -2.66 -14.85
CA THR A 157 -11.45 -2.52 -16.11
C THR A 157 -10.71 -3.15 -17.28
N ILE A 158 -9.37 -3.12 -17.29
CA ILE A 158 -8.53 -3.82 -18.28
C ILE A 158 -8.70 -5.34 -18.12
N LEU A 159 -8.62 -5.86 -16.89
CA LEU A 159 -8.75 -7.30 -16.63
C LEU A 159 -10.10 -7.88 -17.02
N GLU A 160 -11.16 -7.07 -16.91
CA GLU A 160 -12.54 -7.47 -17.27
C GLU A 160 -12.92 -7.10 -18.71
N GLY A 161 -11.98 -6.56 -19.51
CA GLY A 161 -12.25 -6.14 -20.90
C GLY A 161 -13.26 -5.00 -21.04
N HIS A 162 -13.44 -4.19 -19.99
CA HIS A 162 -14.38 -3.06 -19.99
C HIS A 162 -13.82 -1.88 -20.80
N PRO A 163 -14.65 -1.18 -21.62
CA PRO A 163 -14.18 -0.13 -22.55
C PRO A 163 -13.63 1.15 -21.89
N TYR A 164 -13.62 1.24 -20.58
CA TYR A 164 -13.07 2.41 -19.84
C TYR A 164 -11.63 2.76 -20.26
N HIS A 165 -10.83 1.78 -20.66
CA HIS A 165 -9.44 1.96 -21.09
C HIS A 165 -9.28 2.21 -22.59
N SER A 166 -10.35 2.03 -23.38
CA SER A 166 -10.30 2.10 -24.87
C SER A 166 -10.53 3.50 -25.44
N GLY A 167 -10.60 4.52 -24.61
CA GLY A 167 -10.99 5.88 -24.98
C GLY A 167 -9.82 6.83 -25.30
N HIS A 168 -8.63 6.31 -25.64
CA HIS A 168 -7.48 7.15 -26.02
C HIS A 168 -6.72 6.54 -27.18
#